data_846cca39fac4f7cf0e020e3106560116
#
_entry.id   846cca39fac4f7cf0e020e3106560116
#
_cell.length_a   1.000
_cell.length_b   1.000
_cell.length_c   1.000
_cell.angle_alpha   90.00
_cell.angle_beta   90.00
_cell.angle_gamma   90.00
#
_symmetry.space_group_name_H-M   'P 1'
#
loop_
_entity.id
_entity.type
_entity.pdbx_description
1 polymer ?
#
loop_
_entity_poly.entity_id
_entity_poly.type
_entity_poly.pdbx_seq_one_letter_code
_entity_poly.pdbx_strand_id
1 'polypeptide(L)'
;LESLKLLLISPKYHPHVGGVEYVVKSIAERLARRGYEVVVLAGEPNAGEHFEEEVDGVRVIRWPIWSPGEAYHIPRRRGKLETLLRELSRDVDVIHVHSVHSVFSMFSLKLVKRKASKIIVTPHYHGTGHTILRRLLWSYWRLYVRRLLKDSIVHTVSKFEANLVERDFSCKTVTIEHGVEEWLRFVKWDPEGYVMYSGRLEKYKNIHVLAQIVNVLNKQYNLNLKFKVFGRGPYRVGLEKFLKTVGVEYELSDFKPYREYIDTLSRANLLGLLSEREAYGQSVNEANAIGVPVVIAKPWGFNFEGRSRTLIVDPKLPLHVIANRVYDLLVKAPLDGVSRVPTWDEVVETYIAKLYGA
;
A
#
# COMPACT_ATOMS: atom_id res chain seq x y z
N LEU A 1 -28.63 18.91 7.34
CA LEU A 1 -28.27 17.60 6.79
C LEU A 1 -27.57 16.83 7.87
N GLU A 2 -28.11 15.66 8.29
CA GLU A 2 -27.43 14.78 9.23
C GLU A 2 -26.08 14.36 8.63
N SER A 3 -25.03 14.42 9.44
CA SER A 3 -23.68 14.03 9.05
C SER A 3 -23.65 12.52 8.79
N LEU A 4 -23.12 12.10 7.66
CA LEU A 4 -23.00 10.70 7.27
C LEU A 4 -22.08 9.96 8.26
N LYS A 5 -22.53 8.81 8.75
CA LYS A 5 -21.80 7.98 9.71
C LYS A 5 -21.09 6.83 9.01
N LEU A 6 -19.78 6.71 9.17
CA LEU A 6 -18.95 5.73 8.51
C LEU A 6 -18.23 4.81 9.50
N LEU A 7 -18.28 3.51 9.24
CA LEU A 7 -17.45 2.50 9.91
C LEU A 7 -16.38 1.99 8.93
N LEU A 8 -15.13 2.30 9.19
CA LEU A 8 -13.99 1.77 8.45
C LEU A 8 -13.42 0.56 9.19
N ILE A 9 -13.26 -0.57 8.51
CA ILE A 9 -12.72 -1.80 9.11
C ILE A 9 -11.37 -2.10 8.45
N SER A 10 -10.31 -2.15 9.26
CA SER A 10 -8.93 -2.31 8.78
C SER A 10 -8.18 -3.42 9.53
N PRO A 11 -7.26 -4.14 8.86
CA PRO A 11 -6.40 -5.12 9.53
C PRO A 11 -5.66 -4.58 10.75
N LYS A 12 -5.12 -3.37 10.62
CA LYS A 12 -4.47 -2.55 11.64
C LYS A 12 -4.71 -1.06 11.33
N TYR A 13 -4.31 -0.18 12.20
CA TYR A 13 -4.40 1.26 12.01
C TYR A 13 -3.16 1.95 12.59
N HIS A 14 -2.93 3.23 12.23
CA HIS A 14 -1.87 4.04 12.83
C HIS A 14 -1.85 3.89 14.37
N PRO A 15 -0.67 3.75 15.06
CA PRO A 15 0.70 3.99 14.57
C PRO A 15 1.37 2.81 13.85
N HIS A 16 0.67 1.70 13.60
CA HIS A 16 1.25 0.63 12.79
C HIS A 16 1.58 1.12 11.38
N VAL A 17 2.79 0.80 10.91
CA VAL A 17 3.28 1.24 9.59
C VAL A 17 2.97 0.19 8.54
N GLY A 18 2.23 0.58 7.50
CA GLY A 18 1.90 -0.25 6.34
C GLY A 18 1.06 0.52 5.33
N GLY A 19 0.98 0.00 4.11
CA GLY A 19 0.27 0.67 3.02
C GLY A 19 -1.24 0.80 3.28
N VAL A 20 -1.88 -0.24 3.82
CA VAL A 20 -3.32 -0.22 4.14
C VAL A 20 -3.60 0.74 5.29
N GLU A 21 -2.78 0.69 6.34
CA GLU A 21 -2.88 1.54 7.52
C GLU A 21 -2.77 3.02 7.14
N TYR A 22 -1.82 3.35 6.26
CA TYR A 22 -1.65 4.71 5.73
C TYR A 22 -2.87 5.17 4.93
N VAL A 23 -3.41 4.33 4.05
CA VAL A 23 -4.60 4.64 3.24
C VAL A 23 -5.82 4.89 4.13
N VAL A 24 -6.08 4.01 5.09
CA VAL A 24 -7.24 4.14 5.99
C VAL A 24 -7.11 5.39 6.86
N LYS A 25 -5.91 5.70 7.37
CA LYS A 25 -5.63 6.94 8.09
C LYS A 25 -5.92 8.16 7.20
N SER A 26 -5.37 8.19 6.00
CA SER A 26 -5.53 9.31 5.08
C SER A 26 -7.00 9.60 4.72
N ILE A 27 -7.82 8.55 4.61
CA ILE A 27 -9.27 8.69 4.35
C ILE A 27 -10.01 9.11 5.62
N ALA A 28 -9.80 8.41 6.74
CA ALA A 28 -10.55 8.62 7.98
C ALA A 28 -10.41 10.05 8.53
N GLU A 29 -9.17 10.54 8.63
CA GLU A 29 -8.90 11.89 9.13
C GLU A 29 -9.48 12.99 8.25
N ARG A 30 -9.47 12.79 6.93
CA ARG A 30 -10.02 13.78 6.00
C ARG A 30 -11.54 13.80 6.02
N LEU A 31 -12.17 12.66 6.21
CA LEU A 31 -13.62 12.59 6.42
C LEU A 31 -14.01 13.24 7.76
N ALA A 32 -13.30 12.93 8.84
CA ALA A 32 -13.55 13.55 10.16
C ALA A 32 -13.40 15.08 10.11
N ARG A 33 -12.34 15.60 9.46
CA ARG A 33 -12.15 17.05 9.25
C ARG A 33 -13.26 17.72 8.43
N ARG A 34 -13.98 16.97 7.61
CA ARG A 34 -15.15 17.43 6.84
C ARG A 34 -16.46 17.32 7.61
N GLY A 35 -16.40 16.92 8.89
CA GLY A 35 -17.57 16.82 9.77
C GLY A 35 -18.34 15.50 9.65
N TYR A 36 -17.79 14.48 8.98
CA TYR A 36 -18.38 13.14 9.01
C TYR A 36 -18.07 12.42 10.34
N GLU A 37 -19.03 11.65 10.84
CA GLU A 37 -18.81 10.79 12.00
C GLU A 37 -18.07 9.52 11.57
N VAL A 38 -16.79 9.39 11.92
CA VAL A 38 -15.94 8.29 11.47
C VAL A 38 -15.50 7.42 12.63
N VAL A 39 -15.82 6.13 12.56
CA VAL A 39 -15.32 5.10 13.46
C VAL A 39 -14.40 4.17 12.68
N VAL A 40 -13.19 3.93 13.20
CA VAL A 40 -12.26 2.93 12.68
C VAL A 40 -12.21 1.74 13.63
N LEU A 41 -12.62 0.57 13.15
CA LEU A 41 -12.42 -0.70 13.86
C LEU A 41 -11.17 -1.38 13.29
N ALA A 42 -10.12 -1.45 14.09
CA ALA A 42 -8.82 -1.95 13.66
C ALA A 42 -8.31 -3.09 14.54
N GLY A 43 -7.61 -4.05 13.93
CA GLY A 43 -6.91 -5.09 14.67
C GLY A 43 -5.69 -4.54 15.43
N GLU A 44 -5.48 -5.04 16.67
CA GLU A 44 -4.34 -4.68 17.51
C GLU A 44 -3.65 -5.96 18.03
N PRO A 45 -2.44 -6.30 17.50
CA PRO A 45 -1.75 -7.53 17.86
C PRO A 45 -1.35 -7.62 19.34
N ASN A 46 -1.06 -6.49 19.96
CA ASN A 46 -0.55 -6.42 21.33
C ASN A 46 -1.65 -6.25 22.40
N ALA A 47 -2.92 -6.09 21.98
CA ALA A 47 -4.02 -5.94 22.92
C ALA A 47 -4.45 -7.29 23.51
N GLY A 48 -4.71 -7.30 24.80
CA GLY A 48 -5.38 -8.42 25.50
C GLY A 48 -6.90 -8.33 25.40
N GLU A 49 -7.45 -7.12 25.52
CA GLU A 49 -8.85 -6.72 25.38
C GLU A 49 -8.99 -5.64 24.33
N HIS A 50 -10.20 -5.37 23.86
CA HIS A 50 -10.46 -4.20 23.03
C HIS A 50 -10.45 -2.93 23.89
N PHE A 51 -10.05 -1.84 23.27
CA PHE A 51 -10.10 -0.50 23.87
C PHE A 51 -10.41 0.54 22.80
N GLU A 52 -10.80 1.71 23.25
CA GLU A 52 -11.11 2.83 22.37
C GLU A 52 -10.17 4.00 22.65
N GLU A 53 -9.87 4.73 21.61
CA GLU A 53 -9.09 5.97 21.66
C GLU A 53 -9.57 6.94 20.59
N GLU A 54 -9.18 8.19 20.70
CA GLU A 54 -9.35 9.18 19.65
C GLU A 54 -7.99 9.51 19.03
N VAL A 55 -7.91 9.46 17.71
CA VAL A 55 -6.70 9.75 16.95
C VAL A 55 -7.04 10.73 15.83
N ASP A 56 -6.54 11.96 15.90
CA ASP A 56 -6.73 13.00 14.89
C ASP A 56 -8.22 13.25 14.52
N GLY A 57 -9.10 13.25 15.54
CA GLY A 57 -10.55 13.44 15.39
C GLY A 57 -11.32 12.20 14.91
N VAL A 58 -10.65 11.04 14.87
CA VAL A 58 -11.25 9.75 14.50
C VAL A 58 -11.41 8.88 15.75
N ARG A 59 -12.61 8.35 16.00
CA ARG A 59 -12.83 7.33 17.02
C ARG A 59 -12.27 6.00 16.54
N VAL A 60 -11.28 5.46 17.27
CA VAL A 60 -10.59 4.20 16.91
C VAL A 60 -10.89 3.14 17.95
N ILE A 61 -11.44 2.01 17.52
CA ILE A 61 -11.67 0.82 18.34
C ILE A 61 -10.58 -0.20 18.00
N ARG A 62 -9.69 -0.48 18.97
CA ARG A 62 -8.60 -1.45 18.84
C ARG A 62 -9.09 -2.83 19.28
N TRP A 63 -9.09 -3.77 18.34
CA TRP A 63 -9.56 -5.13 18.62
C TRP A 63 -8.42 -6.13 18.73
N PRO A 64 -8.34 -6.98 19.76
CA PRO A 64 -7.28 -7.98 19.90
C PRO A 64 -7.27 -8.98 18.75
N ILE A 65 -6.14 -9.10 18.08
CA ILE A 65 -5.91 -10.04 17.00
C ILE A 65 -4.66 -10.88 17.26
N TRP A 66 -4.58 -12.02 16.60
CA TRP A 66 -3.37 -12.82 16.47
C TRP A 66 -2.83 -12.66 15.06
N SER A 67 -1.59 -12.21 14.91
CA SER A 67 -0.95 -11.89 13.63
C SER A 67 0.39 -12.62 13.47
N PRO A 68 0.40 -13.94 13.22
CA PRO A 68 1.63 -14.70 13.06
C PRO A 68 2.41 -14.20 11.84
N GLY A 69 3.67 -13.79 12.06
CA GLY A 69 4.53 -13.22 11.01
C GLY A 69 3.94 -11.95 10.36
N GLU A 70 3.21 -11.15 11.14
CA GLU A 70 2.50 -9.94 10.66
C GLU A 70 1.50 -10.20 9.51
N ALA A 71 0.97 -11.40 9.42
CA ALA A 71 0.02 -11.82 8.39
C ALA A 71 -1.28 -12.37 8.99
N TYR A 72 -2.28 -12.55 8.13
CA TYR A 72 -3.58 -13.17 8.41
C TYR A 72 -4.50 -12.41 9.36
N HIS A 73 -4.02 -11.71 10.38
CA HIS A 73 -4.81 -10.89 11.31
C HIS A 73 -6.07 -11.60 11.81
N ILE A 74 -5.91 -12.62 12.64
CA ILE A 74 -7.02 -13.48 13.10
C ILE A 74 -7.67 -12.84 14.33
N PRO A 75 -9.00 -12.55 14.34
CA PRO A 75 -9.65 -11.94 15.49
C PRO A 75 -9.71 -12.90 16.67
N ARG A 76 -9.36 -12.40 17.85
CA ARG A 76 -9.63 -13.02 19.14
C ARG A 76 -11.04 -12.66 19.60
N ARG A 77 -11.60 -13.39 20.57
CA ARG A 77 -12.90 -13.08 21.22
C ARG A 77 -14.04 -12.84 20.23
N ARG A 78 -14.17 -13.74 19.24
CA ARG A 78 -15.09 -13.61 18.09
C ARG A 78 -16.54 -13.30 18.48
N GLY A 79 -17.07 -13.91 19.57
CA GLY A 79 -18.44 -13.64 20.03
C GLY A 79 -18.63 -12.18 20.51
N LYS A 80 -17.67 -11.63 21.24
CA LYS A 80 -17.72 -10.20 21.65
C LYS A 80 -17.59 -9.29 20.43
N LEU A 81 -16.74 -9.64 19.44
CA LEU A 81 -16.63 -8.87 18.19
C LEU A 81 -17.95 -8.86 17.42
N GLU A 82 -18.65 -9.98 17.38
CA GLU A 82 -19.98 -10.07 16.76
C GLU A 82 -20.99 -9.14 17.44
N THR A 83 -21.01 -9.10 18.78
CA THR A 83 -21.88 -8.20 19.52
C THR A 83 -21.55 -6.73 19.21
N LEU A 84 -20.27 -6.34 19.29
CA LEU A 84 -19.82 -4.99 18.96
C LEU A 84 -20.20 -4.58 17.54
N LEU A 85 -19.94 -5.45 16.55
CA LEU A 85 -20.27 -5.16 15.16
C LEU A 85 -21.79 -5.05 14.92
N ARG A 86 -22.58 -5.79 15.67
CA ARG A 86 -24.05 -5.66 15.63
C ARG A 86 -24.51 -4.30 16.16
N GLU A 87 -23.88 -3.79 17.18
CA GLU A 87 -24.16 -2.46 17.76
C GLU A 87 -23.72 -1.36 16.78
N LEU A 88 -22.45 -1.37 16.39
CA LEU A 88 -21.89 -0.36 15.46
C LEU A 88 -22.65 -0.30 14.14
N SER A 89 -23.09 -1.43 13.60
CA SER A 89 -23.74 -1.47 12.28
C SER A 89 -25.22 -1.03 12.27
N ARG A 90 -25.82 -0.67 13.41
CA ARG A 90 -27.20 -0.18 13.48
C ARG A 90 -27.32 1.28 13.06
N ASP A 91 -26.30 2.06 13.40
CA ASP A 91 -26.35 3.53 13.32
C ASP A 91 -25.35 4.09 12.31
N VAL A 92 -24.84 3.25 11.38
CA VAL A 92 -23.92 3.68 10.33
C VAL A 92 -24.55 3.56 8.94
N ASP A 93 -24.30 4.57 8.12
CA ASP A 93 -24.79 4.64 6.74
C ASP A 93 -23.92 3.81 5.80
N VAL A 94 -22.60 3.85 6.05
CA VAL A 94 -21.61 3.21 5.20
C VAL A 94 -20.64 2.37 6.01
N ILE A 95 -20.42 1.12 5.59
CA ILE A 95 -19.33 0.28 6.09
C ILE A 95 -18.31 0.07 4.98
N HIS A 96 -17.06 0.48 5.24
CA HIS A 96 -15.96 0.31 4.30
C HIS A 96 -14.89 -0.63 4.85
N VAL A 97 -14.74 -1.80 4.25
CA VAL A 97 -13.85 -2.88 4.70
C VAL A 97 -12.58 -2.92 3.84
N HIS A 98 -11.42 -2.93 4.48
CA HIS A 98 -10.12 -2.97 3.80
C HIS A 98 -9.42 -4.32 3.97
N SER A 99 -8.77 -4.78 2.89
CA SER A 99 -7.91 -5.97 2.79
C SER A 99 -8.62 -7.33 2.85
N VAL A 100 -8.72 -7.97 1.68
CA VAL A 100 -9.24 -9.34 1.57
C VAL A 100 -8.26 -10.42 2.07
N HIS A 101 -7.01 -10.06 2.33
CA HIS A 101 -6.00 -10.95 2.90
C HIS A 101 -6.13 -11.11 4.42
N SER A 102 -6.90 -10.25 5.09
CA SER A 102 -7.10 -10.24 6.53
C SER A 102 -8.30 -11.09 6.93
N VAL A 103 -8.10 -12.07 7.81
CA VAL A 103 -9.19 -12.84 8.40
C VAL A 103 -10.09 -11.94 9.23
N PHE A 104 -9.53 -10.97 9.97
CA PHE A 104 -10.29 -9.99 10.74
C PHE A 104 -11.26 -9.19 9.85
N SER A 105 -10.76 -8.64 8.73
CA SER A 105 -11.58 -7.87 7.80
C SER A 105 -12.70 -8.72 7.18
N MET A 106 -12.38 -9.93 6.71
CA MET A 106 -13.38 -10.79 6.07
C MET A 106 -14.37 -11.41 7.05
N PHE A 107 -13.96 -11.69 8.29
CA PHE A 107 -14.86 -12.09 9.35
C PHE A 107 -15.82 -10.97 9.71
N SER A 108 -15.32 -9.75 9.86
CA SER A 108 -16.15 -8.57 10.12
C SER A 108 -17.13 -8.31 8.98
N LEU A 109 -16.67 -8.38 7.72
CA LEU A 109 -17.54 -8.24 6.54
C LEU A 109 -18.70 -9.26 6.56
N LYS A 110 -18.41 -10.52 6.88
CA LYS A 110 -19.45 -11.56 7.01
C LYS A 110 -20.55 -11.17 7.99
N LEU A 111 -20.17 -10.57 9.13
CA LEU A 111 -21.10 -10.22 10.20
C LEU A 111 -21.96 -9.01 9.86
N VAL A 112 -21.40 -8.05 9.13
CA VAL A 112 -22.11 -6.78 8.80
C VAL A 112 -22.85 -6.81 7.47
N LYS A 113 -22.60 -7.78 6.62
CA LYS A 113 -23.07 -7.85 5.22
C LYS A 113 -24.56 -7.64 4.99
N ARG A 114 -25.42 -7.82 5.99
CA ARG A 114 -26.87 -7.68 5.87
C ARG A 114 -27.42 -6.51 6.70
N LYS A 115 -26.59 -5.60 7.20
CA LYS A 115 -26.98 -4.67 8.25
C LYS A 115 -26.83 -3.20 7.88
N ALA A 116 -25.90 -2.84 7.03
CA ALA A 116 -25.70 -1.46 6.59
C ALA A 116 -26.36 -1.21 5.23
N SER A 117 -26.75 0.04 5.01
CA SER A 117 -27.35 0.49 3.75
C SER A 117 -26.37 0.37 2.58
N LYS A 118 -25.08 0.60 2.86
CA LYS A 118 -24.03 0.54 1.83
C LYS A 118 -22.77 -0.12 2.36
N ILE A 119 -22.28 -1.13 1.65
CA ILE A 119 -21.05 -1.86 1.97
C ILE A 119 -20.06 -1.70 0.84
N ILE A 120 -18.87 -1.21 1.17
CA ILE A 120 -17.75 -1.03 0.26
C ILE A 120 -16.61 -1.93 0.73
N VAL A 121 -15.93 -2.55 -0.21
CA VAL A 121 -14.74 -3.36 0.08
C VAL A 121 -13.59 -2.90 -0.80
N THR A 122 -12.48 -2.48 -0.18
CA THR A 122 -11.20 -2.26 -0.88
C THR A 122 -10.29 -3.46 -0.64
N PRO A 123 -10.09 -4.31 -1.65
CA PRO A 123 -9.39 -5.59 -1.48
C PRO A 123 -7.91 -5.44 -1.11
N HIS A 124 -7.22 -4.43 -1.59
CA HIS A 124 -5.75 -4.32 -1.58
C HIS A 124 -5.10 -5.61 -2.09
N TYR A 125 -5.63 -6.10 -3.21
CA TYR A 125 -5.34 -7.43 -3.73
C TYR A 125 -4.16 -7.40 -4.71
N HIS A 126 -3.16 -8.21 -4.43
CA HIS A 126 -1.96 -8.33 -5.28
C HIS A 126 -1.75 -9.76 -5.83
N GLY A 127 -2.78 -10.62 -5.77
CA GLY A 127 -2.75 -11.99 -6.28
C GLY A 127 -2.56 -13.05 -5.19
N THR A 128 -2.01 -14.19 -5.59
CA THR A 128 -1.93 -15.40 -4.77
C THR A 128 -0.70 -15.43 -3.83
N GLY A 129 -0.67 -16.39 -2.89
CA GLY A 129 0.46 -16.61 -2.00
C GLY A 129 1.76 -17.04 -2.71
N HIS A 130 2.91 -16.81 -2.05
CA HIS A 130 4.26 -17.02 -2.61
C HIS A 130 4.77 -18.46 -2.49
N THR A 131 4.12 -19.34 -1.71
CA THR A 131 4.47 -20.76 -1.57
C THR A 131 3.35 -21.64 -2.10
N ILE A 132 3.65 -22.91 -2.42
CA ILE A 132 2.66 -23.87 -2.92
C ILE A 132 1.52 -24.04 -1.91
N LEU A 133 1.84 -24.24 -0.62
CA LEU A 133 0.84 -24.37 0.44
C LEU A 133 -0.04 -23.12 0.54
N ARG A 134 0.56 -21.92 0.53
CA ARG A 134 -0.19 -20.65 0.54
C ARG A 134 -1.07 -20.49 -0.70
N ARG A 135 -0.65 -20.97 -1.88
CA ARG A 135 -1.49 -20.96 -3.09
C ARG A 135 -2.71 -21.85 -2.96
N LEU A 136 -2.57 -23.06 -2.39
CA LEU A 136 -3.69 -23.97 -2.14
C LEU A 136 -4.67 -23.36 -1.13
N LEU A 137 -4.19 -22.90 0.03
CA LEU A 137 -5.01 -22.23 1.04
C LEU A 137 -5.71 -20.99 0.45
N TRP A 138 -5.01 -20.25 -0.39
CA TRP A 138 -5.57 -19.09 -1.07
C TRP A 138 -6.69 -19.47 -2.05
N SER A 139 -6.62 -20.61 -2.71
CA SER A 139 -7.68 -21.05 -3.63
C SER A 139 -9.01 -21.26 -2.89
N TYR A 140 -8.99 -21.86 -1.70
CA TYR A 140 -10.18 -21.98 -0.84
C TYR A 140 -10.64 -20.62 -0.30
N TRP A 141 -9.70 -19.83 0.18
CA TRP A 141 -9.99 -18.49 0.69
C TRP A 141 -10.62 -17.60 -0.38
N ARG A 142 -10.15 -17.66 -1.62
CA ARG A 142 -10.71 -16.94 -2.77
C ARG A 142 -12.18 -17.25 -3.00
N LEU A 143 -12.58 -18.51 -2.92
CA LEU A 143 -13.99 -18.91 -3.05
C LEU A 143 -14.85 -18.32 -1.92
N TYR A 144 -14.32 -18.29 -0.72
CA TYR A 144 -14.99 -17.67 0.43
C TYR A 144 -15.13 -16.15 0.23
N VAL A 145 -14.04 -15.47 -0.11
CA VAL A 145 -14.04 -14.02 -0.38
C VAL A 145 -14.99 -13.67 -1.52
N ARG A 146 -14.97 -14.42 -2.62
CA ARG A 146 -15.90 -14.21 -3.74
C ARG A 146 -17.37 -14.17 -3.30
N ARG A 147 -17.77 -15.07 -2.37
CA ARG A 147 -19.13 -15.06 -1.83
C ARG A 147 -19.41 -13.85 -0.95
N LEU A 148 -18.41 -13.36 -0.24
CA LEU A 148 -18.54 -12.17 0.60
C LEU A 148 -18.62 -10.88 -0.21
N LEU A 149 -17.87 -10.78 -1.31
CA LEU A 149 -17.88 -9.59 -2.18
C LEU A 149 -19.16 -9.43 -2.99
N LYS A 150 -19.95 -10.51 -3.15
CA LYS A 150 -21.25 -10.42 -3.79
C LYS A 150 -22.14 -9.40 -3.04
N ASP A 151 -22.78 -8.52 -3.76
CA ASP A 151 -23.65 -7.46 -3.26
C ASP A 151 -22.90 -6.33 -2.49
N SER A 152 -21.59 -6.23 -2.65
CA SER A 152 -20.79 -5.12 -2.15
C SER A 152 -20.28 -4.25 -3.32
N ILE A 153 -20.08 -2.97 -3.08
CA ILE A 153 -19.31 -2.11 -3.99
C ILE A 153 -17.84 -2.46 -3.81
N VAL A 154 -17.21 -2.98 -4.84
CA VAL A 154 -15.79 -3.34 -4.79
C VAL A 154 -14.97 -2.21 -5.38
N HIS A 155 -14.23 -1.52 -4.51
CA HIS A 155 -13.33 -0.45 -4.89
C HIS A 155 -11.91 -0.99 -5.04
N THR A 156 -11.25 -0.65 -6.14
CA THR A 156 -9.84 -1.03 -6.41
C THR A 156 -8.97 0.20 -6.53
N VAL A 157 -7.71 0.06 -6.13
CA VAL A 157 -6.76 1.18 -6.06
C VAL A 157 -5.94 1.33 -7.34
N SER A 158 -6.12 0.42 -8.31
CA SER A 158 -5.43 0.47 -9.60
C SER A 158 -6.16 -0.38 -10.65
N LYS A 159 -5.90 -0.09 -11.93
CA LYS A 159 -6.39 -0.91 -13.05
C LYS A 159 -5.84 -2.34 -13.00
N PHE A 160 -4.59 -2.50 -12.55
CA PHE A 160 -3.98 -3.81 -12.37
C PHE A 160 -4.71 -4.63 -11.30
N GLU A 161 -5.01 -4.01 -10.14
CA GLU A 161 -5.80 -4.67 -9.10
C GLU A 161 -7.22 -4.99 -9.60
N ALA A 162 -7.86 -4.06 -10.34
CA ALA A 162 -9.20 -4.27 -10.90
C ALA A 162 -9.24 -5.53 -11.77
N ASN A 163 -8.31 -5.68 -12.71
CA ASN A 163 -8.21 -6.86 -13.57
C ASN A 163 -8.02 -8.16 -12.78
N LEU A 164 -7.21 -8.13 -11.70
CA LEU A 164 -7.01 -9.29 -10.83
C LEU A 164 -8.29 -9.64 -10.05
N VAL A 165 -8.95 -8.64 -9.49
CA VAL A 165 -10.17 -8.78 -8.69
C VAL A 165 -11.33 -9.29 -9.55
N GLU A 166 -11.53 -8.72 -10.72
CA GLU A 166 -12.58 -9.15 -11.66
C GLU A 166 -12.36 -10.58 -12.14
N ARG A 167 -11.13 -10.94 -12.46
CA ARG A 167 -10.76 -12.30 -12.85
C ARG A 167 -10.96 -13.32 -11.71
N ASP A 168 -10.49 -12.99 -10.52
CA ASP A 168 -10.39 -13.95 -9.41
C ASP A 168 -11.68 -14.04 -8.57
N PHE A 169 -12.45 -12.94 -8.47
CA PHE A 169 -13.67 -12.86 -7.67
C PHE A 169 -14.95 -12.71 -8.49
N SER A 170 -14.85 -12.47 -9.80
CA SER A 170 -16.00 -12.30 -10.72
C SER A 170 -16.99 -11.22 -10.26
N CYS A 171 -16.49 -10.06 -9.88
CA CYS A 171 -17.26 -8.89 -9.47
C CYS A 171 -16.84 -7.66 -10.27
N LYS A 172 -17.76 -6.72 -10.47
CA LYS A 172 -17.45 -5.41 -11.06
C LYS A 172 -16.70 -4.54 -10.05
N THR A 173 -15.82 -3.68 -10.53
CA THR A 173 -15.00 -2.82 -9.68
C THR A 173 -15.18 -1.35 -10.03
N VAL A 174 -14.98 -0.49 -9.03
CA VAL A 174 -14.82 0.96 -9.20
C VAL A 174 -13.38 1.29 -8.85
N THR A 175 -12.62 1.83 -9.79
CA THR A 175 -11.21 2.16 -9.55
C THR A 175 -11.06 3.64 -9.21
N ILE A 176 -10.45 3.90 -8.04
CA ILE A 176 -10.01 5.23 -7.61
C ILE A 176 -8.60 5.06 -7.06
N GLU A 177 -7.64 5.73 -7.67
CA GLU A 177 -6.23 5.62 -7.27
C GLU A 177 -5.97 6.32 -5.94
N HIS A 178 -4.85 5.97 -5.29
CA HIS A 178 -4.42 6.64 -4.08
C HIS A 178 -3.94 8.06 -4.35
N GLY A 179 -4.12 8.91 -3.35
CA GLY A 179 -3.57 10.26 -3.34
C GLY A 179 -2.19 10.36 -2.68
N VAL A 180 -1.66 11.56 -2.72
CA VAL A 180 -0.47 11.98 -1.96
C VAL A 180 -0.82 13.15 -1.05
N GLU A 181 0.03 13.44 -0.06
CA GLU A 181 -0.10 14.63 0.75
C GLU A 181 0.12 15.87 -0.11
N GLU A 182 -0.73 16.88 0.04
CA GLU A 182 -0.68 18.09 -0.80
C GLU A 182 0.67 18.81 -0.72
N TRP A 183 1.29 18.84 0.46
CA TRP A 183 2.57 19.48 0.66
C TRP A 183 3.73 18.84 -0.13
N LEU A 184 3.57 17.62 -0.69
CA LEU A 184 4.58 17.00 -1.55
C LEU A 184 4.79 17.79 -2.84
N ARG A 185 3.81 18.55 -3.30
CA ARG A 185 3.91 19.43 -4.47
C ARG A 185 4.93 20.55 -4.30
N PHE A 186 5.29 20.87 -3.05
CA PHE A 186 6.27 21.91 -2.71
C PHE A 186 7.65 21.32 -2.37
N VAL A 187 7.78 20.01 -2.32
CA VAL A 187 9.07 19.33 -2.10
C VAL A 187 9.86 19.36 -3.40
N LYS A 188 11.09 19.83 -3.34
CA LYS A 188 11.99 19.84 -4.50
C LYS A 188 12.84 18.58 -4.52
N TRP A 189 13.00 18.00 -5.69
CA TRP A 189 13.96 16.94 -5.92
C TRP A 189 15.37 17.50 -6.02
N ASP A 190 16.28 17.03 -5.17
CA ASP A 190 17.69 17.46 -5.07
C ASP A 190 18.58 16.23 -4.78
N PRO A 191 19.03 15.50 -5.81
CA PRO A 191 19.67 14.19 -5.65
C PRO A 191 21.08 14.26 -5.03
N GLU A 192 21.35 13.34 -4.07
CA GLU A 192 22.60 13.27 -3.29
C GLU A 192 23.44 11.99 -3.56
N GLY A 193 23.30 11.36 -4.72
CA GLY A 193 24.16 10.24 -5.11
C GLY A 193 23.74 8.87 -4.54
N TYR A 194 22.44 8.58 -4.44
CA TYR A 194 21.98 7.24 -4.02
C TYR A 194 20.70 6.78 -4.70
N VAL A 195 20.57 5.45 -4.79
CA VAL A 195 19.34 4.76 -5.16
C VAL A 195 18.61 4.33 -3.90
N MET A 196 17.30 4.50 -3.85
CA MET A 196 16.48 4.20 -2.68
C MET A 196 15.51 3.05 -2.95
N TYR A 197 15.31 2.21 -1.94
CA TYR A 197 14.20 1.30 -1.80
C TYR A 197 13.49 1.56 -0.47
N SER A 198 12.16 1.60 -0.46
CA SER A 198 11.38 1.64 0.77
C SER A 198 10.19 0.68 0.68
N GLY A 199 10.07 -0.21 1.67
CA GLY A 199 8.98 -1.18 1.73
C GLY A 199 9.28 -2.41 2.58
N ARG A 200 8.36 -3.38 2.61
CA ARG A 200 8.60 -4.64 3.32
C ARG A 200 9.77 -5.40 2.71
N LEU A 201 10.65 -5.93 3.56
CA LEU A 201 11.80 -6.71 3.11
C LEU A 201 11.40 -8.17 2.90
N GLU A 202 10.93 -8.46 1.68
CA GLU A 202 10.54 -9.79 1.24
C GLU A 202 11.27 -10.17 -0.07
N LYS A 203 11.55 -11.45 -0.27
CA LYS A 203 12.37 -11.90 -1.40
C LYS A 203 11.75 -11.53 -2.77
N TYR A 204 10.41 -11.62 -2.90
CA TYR A 204 9.68 -11.27 -4.13
C TYR A 204 9.70 -9.77 -4.47
N LYS A 205 10.17 -8.93 -3.55
CA LYS A 205 10.38 -7.49 -3.81
C LYS A 205 11.62 -7.21 -4.65
N ASN A 206 12.45 -8.22 -4.91
CA ASN A 206 13.63 -8.15 -5.78
C ASN A 206 14.62 -7.03 -5.42
N ILE A 207 14.74 -6.71 -4.11
CA ILE A 207 15.65 -5.67 -3.60
C ILE A 207 17.10 -6.01 -3.96
N HIS A 208 17.46 -7.30 -3.95
CA HIS A 208 18.77 -7.79 -4.36
C HIS A 208 19.06 -7.53 -5.85
N VAL A 209 18.05 -7.60 -6.72
CA VAL A 209 18.19 -7.26 -8.15
C VAL A 209 18.47 -5.77 -8.32
N LEU A 210 17.78 -4.92 -7.55
CA LEU A 210 18.02 -3.47 -7.57
C LEU A 210 19.47 -3.14 -7.11
N ALA A 211 19.98 -3.80 -6.07
CA ALA A 211 21.37 -3.64 -5.63
C ALA A 211 22.37 -4.05 -6.73
N GLN A 212 22.10 -5.13 -7.47
CA GLN A 212 22.92 -5.53 -8.62
C GLN A 212 22.90 -4.50 -9.75
N ILE A 213 21.74 -3.91 -10.03
CA ILE A 213 21.62 -2.83 -11.03
C ILE A 213 22.47 -1.63 -10.59
N VAL A 214 22.44 -1.23 -9.31
CA VAL A 214 23.30 -0.16 -8.78
C VAL A 214 24.79 -0.47 -8.97
N ASN A 215 25.20 -1.72 -8.70
CA ASN A 215 26.58 -2.15 -8.95
C ASN A 215 26.98 -2.05 -10.44
N VAL A 216 26.11 -2.46 -11.36
CA VAL A 216 26.36 -2.34 -12.79
C VAL A 216 26.46 -0.86 -13.19
N LEU A 217 25.58 0.01 -12.72
CA LEU A 217 25.62 1.46 -12.96
C LEU A 217 26.94 2.06 -12.49
N ASN A 218 27.40 1.72 -11.29
CA ASN A 218 28.66 2.22 -10.76
C ASN A 218 29.87 1.74 -11.58
N LYS A 219 29.92 0.44 -11.93
CA LYS A 219 31.04 -0.13 -12.70
C LYS A 219 31.09 0.32 -14.14
N GLN A 220 29.93 0.42 -14.79
CA GLN A 220 29.86 0.69 -16.23
C GLN A 220 29.87 2.19 -16.54
N TYR A 221 29.25 3.01 -15.67
CA TYR A 221 29.08 4.45 -15.90
C TYR A 221 29.76 5.35 -14.86
N ASN A 222 30.48 4.77 -13.89
CA ASN A 222 31.23 5.47 -12.85
C ASN A 222 30.38 6.47 -12.03
N LEU A 223 29.12 6.08 -11.69
CA LEU A 223 28.17 6.98 -11.03
C LEU A 223 28.38 7.12 -9.51
N ASN A 224 29.11 6.19 -8.89
CA ASN A 224 29.36 6.15 -7.43
C ASN A 224 28.10 6.23 -6.56
N LEU A 225 27.00 5.63 -7.00
CA LEU A 225 25.73 5.63 -6.29
C LEU A 225 25.77 4.70 -5.08
N LYS A 226 25.30 5.18 -3.92
CA LYS A 226 25.01 4.37 -2.75
C LYS A 226 23.65 3.70 -2.88
N PHE A 227 23.39 2.68 -2.08
CA PHE A 227 22.10 1.99 -2.02
C PHE A 227 21.46 2.12 -0.63
N LYS A 228 20.37 2.86 -0.51
CA LYS A 228 19.64 3.04 0.77
C LYS A 228 18.37 2.20 0.78
N VAL A 229 18.23 1.37 1.80
CA VAL A 229 17.11 0.44 1.98
C VAL A 229 16.42 0.69 3.31
N PHE A 230 15.13 1.03 3.25
CA PHE A 230 14.30 1.29 4.43
C PHE A 230 13.17 0.29 4.53
N GLY A 231 13.10 -0.43 5.66
CA GLY A 231 12.00 -1.35 5.90
C GLY A 231 12.30 -2.51 6.84
N ARG A 232 11.25 -3.32 7.07
CA ARG A 232 11.28 -4.52 7.90
C ARG A 232 10.73 -5.72 7.12
N GLY A 233 11.18 -6.91 7.47
CA GLY A 233 10.63 -8.13 6.90
C GLY A 233 11.55 -9.33 7.00
N PRO A 234 11.04 -10.53 6.69
CA PRO A 234 11.76 -11.78 6.89
C PRO A 234 13.03 -11.93 6.03
N TYR A 235 13.13 -11.17 4.95
CA TYR A 235 14.31 -11.20 4.08
C TYR A 235 15.48 -10.35 4.57
N ARG A 236 15.35 -9.57 5.66
CA ARG A 236 16.37 -8.64 6.16
C ARG A 236 17.75 -9.28 6.28
N VAL A 237 17.85 -10.42 7.00
CA VAL A 237 19.12 -11.12 7.24
C VAL A 237 19.73 -11.62 5.92
N GLY A 238 18.91 -12.19 5.04
CA GLY A 238 19.37 -12.69 3.73
C GLY A 238 19.82 -11.54 2.82
N LEU A 239 19.10 -10.43 2.85
CA LEU A 239 19.43 -9.24 2.07
C LEU A 239 20.74 -8.62 2.55
N GLU A 240 20.95 -8.48 3.86
CA GLU A 240 22.19 -7.92 4.41
C GLU A 240 23.42 -8.77 4.04
N LYS A 241 23.32 -10.10 4.15
CA LYS A 241 24.37 -11.00 3.68
C LYS A 241 24.69 -10.79 2.21
N PHE A 242 23.68 -10.63 1.40
CA PHE A 242 23.84 -10.38 -0.03
C PHE A 242 24.49 -9.00 -0.31
N LEU A 243 24.02 -7.94 0.35
CA LEU A 243 24.56 -6.58 0.17
C LEU A 243 26.06 -6.49 0.47
N LYS A 244 26.55 -7.24 1.45
CA LYS A 244 28.00 -7.34 1.78
C LYS A 244 28.82 -7.91 0.63
N THR A 245 28.24 -8.63 -0.31
CA THR A 245 28.94 -9.29 -1.42
C THR A 245 28.76 -8.56 -2.77
N VAL A 246 27.76 -7.68 -2.90
CA VAL A 246 27.42 -7.08 -4.19
C VAL A 246 28.39 -5.96 -4.62
N GLY A 247 29.19 -5.42 -3.70
CA GLY A 247 30.20 -4.40 -4.02
C GLY A 247 29.62 -2.98 -4.19
N VAL A 248 28.54 -2.67 -3.47
CA VAL A 248 27.90 -1.33 -3.44
C VAL A 248 27.88 -0.84 -1.99
N GLU A 249 28.24 0.40 -1.75
CA GLU A 249 28.04 1.03 -0.44
C GLU A 249 26.55 1.10 -0.15
N TYR A 250 26.12 0.60 1.03
CA TYR A 250 24.72 0.52 1.37
C TYR A 250 24.39 0.99 2.79
N GLU A 251 23.17 1.44 2.97
CA GLU A 251 22.50 1.68 4.26
C GLU A 251 21.26 0.77 4.33
N LEU A 252 21.12 0.00 5.41
CA LEU A 252 19.97 -0.85 5.67
C LEU A 252 19.38 -0.53 7.03
N SER A 253 18.26 0.16 7.07
CA SER A 253 17.60 0.62 8.28
C SER A 253 16.10 0.32 8.31
N ASP A 254 15.47 0.60 9.45
CA ASP A 254 14.04 0.45 9.63
C ASP A 254 13.27 1.57 8.90
N PHE A 255 11.93 1.49 8.90
CA PHE A 255 11.10 2.56 8.38
C PHE A 255 11.38 3.87 9.14
N LYS A 256 11.44 4.96 8.37
CA LYS A 256 11.54 6.31 8.91
C LYS A 256 10.16 6.92 9.17
N PRO A 257 10.06 7.89 10.08
CA PRO A 257 8.89 8.76 10.16
C PRO A 257 8.59 9.39 8.78
N TYR A 258 7.32 9.60 8.47
CA TYR A 258 6.88 9.95 7.11
C TYR A 258 7.60 11.18 6.53
N ARG A 259 7.80 12.25 7.32
CA ARG A 259 8.52 13.45 6.85
C ARG A 259 9.98 13.18 6.55
N GLU A 260 10.68 12.41 7.40
CA GLU A 260 12.07 12.01 7.15
C GLU A 260 12.19 11.07 5.94
N TYR A 261 11.20 10.19 5.76
CA TYR A 261 11.11 9.34 4.57
C TYR A 261 10.99 10.18 3.31
N ILE A 262 10.12 11.19 3.29
CA ILE A 262 9.95 12.08 2.13
C ILE A 262 11.20 12.94 1.89
N ASP A 263 11.84 13.47 2.94
CA ASP A 263 13.11 14.17 2.80
C ASP A 263 14.19 13.26 2.19
N THR A 264 14.28 12.02 2.67
CA THR A 264 15.20 11.03 2.08
C THR A 264 14.82 10.67 0.64
N LEU A 265 13.53 10.55 0.33
CA LEU A 265 13.06 10.25 -1.02
C LEU A 265 13.39 11.39 -1.99
N SER A 266 13.20 12.64 -1.59
CA SER A 266 13.45 13.81 -2.43
C SER A 266 14.92 14.00 -2.81
N ARG A 267 15.84 13.39 -2.06
CA ARG A 267 17.29 13.40 -2.31
C ARG A 267 17.80 12.14 -3.02
N ALA A 268 16.92 11.21 -3.34
CA ALA A 268 17.31 10.01 -4.10
C ALA A 268 17.51 10.35 -5.59
N ASN A 269 18.54 9.81 -6.21
CA ASN A 269 18.69 9.84 -7.67
C ASN A 269 17.63 8.97 -8.36
N LEU A 270 17.22 7.89 -7.68
CA LEU A 270 16.28 6.91 -8.20
C LEU A 270 15.56 6.22 -7.05
N LEU A 271 14.24 6.04 -7.18
CA LEU A 271 13.49 5.07 -6.40
C LEU A 271 13.32 3.79 -7.22
N GLY A 272 13.64 2.61 -6.66
CA GLY A 272 13.46 1.33 -7.34
C GLY A 272 12.49 0.41 -6.62
N LEU A 273 11.45 -0.07 -7.34
CA LEU A 273 10.52 -1.11 -6.87
C LEU A 273 10.36 -2.20 -7.93
N LEU A 274 11.18 -3.23 -7.83
CA LEU A 274 11.20 -4.35 -8.78
C LEU A 274 10.36 -5.54 -8.30
N SER A 275 9.35 -5.28 -7.47
CA SER A 275 8.44 -6.28 -6.92
C SER A 275 7.73 -7.07 -8.00
N GLU A 276 7.59 -8.38 -7.82
CA GLU A 276 6.79 -9.21 -8.72
C GLU A 276 5.30 -8.81 -8.69
N ARG A 277 4.83 -8.25 -7.58
CA ARG A 277 3.42 -7.93 -7.33
C ARG A 277 3.28 -6.76 -6.38
N GLU A 278 2.39 -5.85 -6.71
CA GLU A 278 1.90 -4.75 -5.86
C GLU A 278 0.42 -4.52 -6.17
N ALA A 279 -0.34 -4.11 -5.17
CA ALA A 279 -1.71 -3.64 -5.41
C ALA A 279 -1.68 -2.25 -6.05
N TYR A 280 -0.78 -1.38 -5.57
CA TYR A 280 -0.61 -0.03 -6.11
C TYR A 280 0.87 0.35 -6.23
N GLY A 281 1.52 0.72 -5.16
CA GLY A 281 2.88 1.26 -5.13
C GLY A 281 2.90 2.71 -4.64
N GLN A 282 2.48 2.94 -3.38
CA GLN A 282 2.35 4.28 -2.82
C GLN A 282 3.63 5.10 -2.90
N SER A 283 4.79 4.50 -2.64
CA SER A 283 6.09 5.19 -2.74
C SER A 283 6.42 5.65 -4.17
N VAL A 284 5.92 4.96 -5.19
CA VAL A 284 6.03 5.41 -6.60
C VAL A 284 5.18 6.66 -6.82
N ASN A 285 3.97 6.67 -6.25
CA ASN A 285 3.06 7.80 -6.33
C ASN A 285 3.68 9.07 -5.71
N GLU A 286 4.29 8.91 -4.54
CA GLU A 286 5.01 9.97 -3.82
C GLU A 286 6.23 10.45 -4.60
N ALA A 287 7.05 9.54 -5.14
CA ALA A 287 8.19 9.88 -5.98
C ALA A 287 7.78 10.66 -7.24
N ASN A 288 6.70 10.24 -7.92
CA ASN A 288 6.16 10.94 -9.08
C ASN A 288 5.67 12.36 -8.73
N ALA A 289 5.06 12.54 -7.56
CA ALA A 289 4.59 13.86 -7.10
C ALA A 289 5.75 14.82 -6.80
N ILE A 290 6.91 14.31 -6.38
CA ILE A 290 8.13 15.09 -6.11
C ILE A 290 8.96 15.29 -7.39
N GLY A 291 8.83 14.38 -8.36
CA GLY A 291 9.64 14.35 -9.57
C GLY A 291 10.89 13.48 -9.48
N VAL A 292 10.98 12.62 -8.47
CA VAL A 292 12.06 11.62 -8.33
C VAL A 292 11.95 10.57 -9.45
N PRO A 293 13.03 10.25 -10.17
CA PRO A 293 13.03 9.15 -11.14
C PRO A 293 12.69 7.81 -10.49
N VAL A 294 11.92 6.97 -11.21
CA VAL A 294 11.47 5.66 -10.70
C VAL A 294 11.76 4.55 -11.67
N VAL A 295 12.25 3.41 -11.19
CA VAL A 295 12.26 2.14 -11.92
C VAL A 295 11.36 1.12 -11.23
N ILE A 296 10.40 0.59 -11.98
CA ILE A 296 9.37 -0.32 -11.45
C ILE A 296 9.20 -1.53 -12.36
N ALA A 297 8.75 -2.63 -11.77
CA ALA A 297 8.54 -3.87 -12.50
C ALA A 297 7.15 -3.96 -13.13
N LYS A 298 7.06 -4.54 -14.33
CA LYS A 298 5.79 -5.00 -14.90
C LYS A 298 5.31 -6.31 -14.22
N PRO A 299 4.00 -6.67 -14.23
CA PRO A 299 2.93 -5.94 -14.93
C PRO A 299 2.29 -4.81 -14.13
N TRP A 300 2.43 -4.79 -12.80
CA TRP A 300 1.76 -3.80 -11.95
C TRP A 300 2.22 -2.36 -12.21
N GLY A 301 3.46 -2.19 -12.68
CA GLY A 301 4.03 -0.89 -13.05
C GLY A 301 3.25 -0.17 -14.14
N PHE A 302 2.47 -0.87 -14.97
CA PHE A 302 1.62 -0.24 -15.98
C PHE A 302 0.54 0.69 -15.40
N ASN A 303 0.26 0.64 -14.11
CA ASN A 303 -0.56 1.65 -13.43
C ASN A 303 0.06 3.06 -13.51
N PHE A 304 1.36 3.15 -13.74
CA PHE A 304 2.14 4.39 -13.80
C PHE A 304 2.65 4.71 -15.21
N GLU A 305 2.11 4.03 -16.22
CA GLU A 305 2.46 4.28 -17.61
C GLU A 305 2.13 5.72 -18.03
N GLY A 306 3.03 6.35 -18.75
CA GLY A 306 2.89 7.76 -19.15
C GLY A 306 3.26 8.79 -18.09
N ARG A 307 3.59 8.38 -16.86
CA ARG A 307 4.09 9.32 -15.84
C ARG A 307 5.54 9.69 -16.12
N SER A 308 5.86 10.96 -15.95
CA SER A 308 7.21 11.50 -16.14
C SER A 308 8.23 10.75 -15.28
N ARG A 309 9.45 10.58 -15.80
CA ARG A 309 10.57 9.92 -15.12
C ARG A 309 10.27 8.53 -14.54
N THR A 310 9.35 7.80 -15.18
CA THR A 310 8.95 6.46 -14.77
C THR A 310 9.36 5.44 -15.80
N LEU A 311 10.26 4.52 -15.42
CA LEU A 311 10.74 3.43 -16.24
C LEU A 311 10.11 2.11 -15.79
N ILE A 312 9.36 1.47 -16.71
CA ILE A 312 8.77 0.14 -16.46
C ILE A 312 9.66 -0.91 -17.12
N VAL A 313 10.11 -1.88 -16.32
CA VAL A 313 11.02 -2.95 -16.79
C VAL A 313 10.48 -4.34 -16.51
N ASP A 314 10.95 -5.31 -17.26
CA ASP A 314 10.86 -6.72 -16.89
C ASP A 314 12.06 -7.07 -16.01
N PRO A 315 11.90 -7.42 -14.75
CA PRO A 315 13.02 -7.75 -13.88
C PRO A 315 13.74 -9.04 -14.28
N LYS A 316 13.23 -9.78 -15.27
CA LYS A 316 13.87 -10.97 -15.84
C LYS A 316 14.85 -10.65 -16.98
N LEU A 317 14.89 -9.42 -17.46
CA LEU A 317 15.87 -8.98 -18.44
C LEU A 317 17.30 -9.06 -17.87
N PRO A 318 18.32 -9.21 -18.70
CA PRO A 318 19.71 -9.13 -18.26
C PRO A 318 19.98 -7.82 -17.52
N LEU A 319 20.74 -7.87 -16.43
CA LEU A 319 20.98 -6.72 -15.55
C LEU A 319 21.56 -5.51 -16.30
N HIS A 320 22.51 -5.74 -17.23
CA HIS A 320 23.09 -4.66 -18.03
C HIS A 320 22.05 -3.96 -18.91
N VAL A 321 21.05 -4.68 -19.45
CA VAL A 321 19.96 -4.09 -20.24
C VAL A 321 19.11 -3.18 -19.39
N ILE A 322 18.77 -3.61 -18.16
CA ILE A 322 18.00 -2.77 -17.22
C ILE A 322 18.84 -1.57 -16.79
N ALA A 323 20.13 -1.79 -16.46
CA ALA A 323 21.04 -0.72 -16.04
C ALA A 323 21.22 0.35 -17.14
N ASN A 324 21.37 -0.04 -18.41
CA ASN A 324 21.46 0.91 -19.51
C ASN A 324 20.20 1.78 -19.61
N ARG A 325 19.02 1.20 -19.49
CA ARG A 325 17.74 1.94 -19.51
C ARG A 325 17.59 2.86 -18.29
N VAL A 326 18.06 2.42 -17.12
CA VAL A 326 18.09 3.25 -15.90
C VAL A 326 19.07 4.42 -16.07
N TYR A 327 20.25 4.16 -16.66
CA TYR A 327 21.22 5.23 -16.96
C TYR A 327 20.60 6.27 -17.91
N ASP A 328 19.96 5.82 -19.00
CA ASP A 328 19.26 6.72 -19.91
C ASP A 328 18.19 7.56 -19.19
N LEU A 329 17.43 6.95 -18.27
CA LEU A 329 16.46 7.66 -17.46
C LEU A 329 17.12 8.75 -16.59
N LEU A 330 18.25 8.44 -15.95
CA LEU A 330 18.95 9.39 -15.07
C LEU A 330 19.59 10.56 -15.81
N VAL A 331 20.07 10.32 -17.03
CA VAL A 331 20.80 11.33 -17.83
C VAL A 331 19.88 12.13 -18.76
N LYS A 332 18.86 11.48 -19.34
CA LYS A 332 17.99 12.04 -20.38
C LYS A 332 16.63 12.51 -19.88
N ALA A 333 16.29 12.23 -18.61
CA ALA A 333 15.00 12.63 -18.07
C ALA A 333 14.89 14.16 -18.03
N PRO A 334 13.84 14.77 -18.60
CA PRO A 334 13.66 16.21 -18.56
C PRO A 334 13.55 16.70 -17.11
N LEU A 335 14.22 17.82 -16.81
CA LEU A 335 14.24 18.39 -15.45
C LEU A 335 12.85 18.87 -15.00
N ASP A 336 11.94 19.16 -15.93
CA ASP A 336 10.62 19.74 -15.67
C ASP A 336 9.49 18.71 -15.53
N GLY A 337 9.82 17.44 -15.39
CA GLY A 337 8.86 16.34 -15.47
C GLY A 337 8.23 15.92 -14.13
N VAL A 338 7.42 16.77 -13.49
CA VAL A 338 6.58 16.33 -12.37
C VAL A 338 5.25 15.80 -12.89
N SER A 339 4.87 14.60 -12.52
CA SER A 339 3.56 14.04 -12.88
C SER A 339 2.46 14.64 -12.00
N ARG A 340 1.31 14.98 -12.60
CA ARG A 340 0.15 15.31 -11.81
C ARG A 340 -0.36 14.05 -11.09
N VAL A 341 -0.24 14.05 -9.78
CA VAL A 341 -0.74 13.00 -8.89
C VAL A 341 -1.88 13.60 -8.07
N PRO A 342 -3.03 12.93 -7.91
CA PRO A 342 -4.12 13.44 -7.08
C PRO A 342 -3.67 13.57 -5.62
N THR A 343 -4.18 14.57 -4.93
CA THR A 343 -4.03 14.66 -3.47
C THR A 343 -5.01 13.74 -2.77
N TRP A 344 -4.75 13.41 -1.50
CA TRP A 344 -5.71 12.67 -0.69
C TRP A 344 -7.03 13.41 -0.53
N ASP A 345 -7.03 14.73 -0.55
CA ASP A 345 -8.25 15.54 -0.50
C ASP A 345 -9.09 15.38 -1.77
N GLU A 346 -8.48 15.42 -2.96
CA GLU A 346 -9.14 15.11 -4.24
C GLU A 346 -9.67 13.66 -4.30
N VAL A 347 -8.93 12.71 -3.72
CA VAL A 347 -9.35 11.30 -3.64
C VAL A 347 -10.55 11.15 -2.70
N VAL A 348 -10.55 11.79 -1.54
CA VAL A 348 -11.67 11.71 -0.58
C VAL A 348 -12.93 12.34 -1.16
N GLU A 349 -12.83 13.47 -1.87
CA GLU A 349 -13.98 14.03 -2.61
C GLU A 349 -14.54 13.02 -3.64
N THR A 350 -13.65 12.31 -4.32
CA THR A 350 -14.05 11.25 -5.27
C THR A 350 -14.75 10.09 -4.55
N TYR A 351 -14.28 9.72 -3.35
CA TYR A 351 -14.92 8.69 -2.53
C TYR A 351 -16.31 9.11 -2.08
N ILE A 352 -16.45 10.35 -1.60
CA ILE A 352 -17.75 10.91 -1.20
C ILE A 352 -18.72 10.84 -2.36
N ALA A 353 -18.33 11.34 -3.52
CA ALA A 353 -19.19 11.41 -4.70
C ALA A 353 -19.54 10.03 -5.30
N LYS A 354 -18.57 9.10 -5.39
CA LYS A 354 -18.73 7.84 -6.14
C LYS A 354 -19.02 6.62 -5.27
N LEU A 355 -18.50 6.62 -4.04
CA LEU A 355 -18.59 5.45 -3.15
C LEU A 355 -19.58 5.68 -2.00
N TYR A 356 -19.53 6.83 -1.35
CA TYR A 356 -20.33 7.06 -0.14
C TYR A 356 -21.72 7.62 -0.49
N GLY A 357 -21.85 8.39 -1.58
CA GLY A 357 -23.14 8.86 -2.08
C GLY A 357 -23.73 9.96 -1.21
N ALA A 358 -22.88 10.88 -0.80
CA ALA A 358 -23.26 12.09 -0.08
C ALA A 358 -23.47 13.26 -1.06
#